data_71ce2467a22045fcdc08a7efb3d5e9b2
#
_entry.id   71ce2467a22045fcdc08a7efb3d5e9b2
#
_cell.length_a   1.000
_cell.length_b   1.000
_cell.length_c   1.000
_cell.angle_alpha   90.00
_cell.angle_beta   90.00
_cell.angle_gamma   90.00
#
_symmetry.space_group_name_H-M   'P 1'
#
loop_
_entity.id
_entity.type
_entity.pdbx_description
1 polymer ?
#
loop_
_entity_poly.entity_id
_entity_poly.type
_entity_poly.pdbx_seq_one_letter_code
_entity_poly.pdbx_strand_id
1 'polypeptide(L)'
;MKINLGHAKKINPLLLVGIAMYFSITTVDAQSNAPDSVLVPASMKYINCSPIQVLFVGKNYRREWSTPVKMPVFHLKKQNGGFTIKELGGGQQTKSLRLIDKNGQEWVLRSTDKDVGKALEINLKNRVVSSAIKGVIQDMISASHPYGSLTVPDLAKAAGVIVAKPQLFYVPDDPALGEYRELFANTVCFLEDREPTPDQSETESTEDVMEKVFSKNDHVLRQRSILNARLLDMLIADWDRHEDQWKWGKRKQDELTYYYPVPKDRDFAYFKSNGLIVLFASMTVLPHMHSFTNDGSALKKLSNKTWEMDAQWLNQLDEEDWKRAIISFQNNLTDSLIETAVKKIPAEAYAISGKKLELTLKNRRNGLLEHAIKYYQFLATKAFVIGTDEEEYFKVRKEGDDITVTALRSNSKEKNHVFYKRKFNQKDTKQIFILGLDGNDHFEIDDTVTSSIKLVLQGGKGNDIYSLKGNIKTRIEDVDTATNKTALAITGH
;
A
#
# COMPACT_ATOMS: atom_id res chain seq x y z
N MET A 1 94.76 45.57 7.36
CA MET A 1 94.40 45.72 8.78
C MET A 1 93.68 44.45 9.18
N LYS A 2 94.32 43.63 10.00
CA LYS A 2 93.80 42.30 10.44
C LYS A 2 92.83 42.56 11.58
N ILE A 3 91.63 41.95 11.55
CA ILE A 3 90.80 41.75 12.73
C ILE A 3 90.36 40.29 12.77
N ASN A 4 90.60 39.73 13.96
CA ASN A 4 90.55 38.35 14.36
C ASN A 4 89.12 37.73 14.46
N LEU A 5 89.09 36.47 14.07
CA LEU A 5 87.94 35.60 14.28
C LEU A 5 87.98 35.01 15.68
N GLY A 6 86.99 35.19 16.49
CA GLY A 6 86.80 34.61 17.82
C GLY A 6 85.56 33.67 17.89
N HIS A 7 85.86 32.42 18.20
CA HIS A 7 85.07 31.39 18.89
C HIS A 7 83.60 31.08 18.46
N ALA A 8 83.44 30.05 17.62
CA ALA A 8 82.23 29.29 17.52
C ALA A 8 82.07 28.33 18.75
N LYS A 9 81.06 28.54 19.58
CA LYS A 9 80.69 27.58 20.63
C LYS A 9 79.92 26.41 19.94
N LYS A 10 80.43 25.19 20.16
CA LYS A 10 79.79 23.94 19.78
C LYS A 10 78.42 23.82 20.49
N ILE A 11 77.32 23.78 19.76
CA ILE A 11 75.98 23.49 20.24
C ILE A 11 75.84 21.97 20.38
N ASN A 12 75.51 21.54 21.58
CA ASN A 12 75.40 20.15 22.00
C ASN A 12 74.24 19.43 21.23
N PRO A 13 74.47 18.31 20.52
CA PRO A 13 73.43 17.65 19.70
C PRO A 13 72.26 17.03 20.52
N LEU A 14 72.36 16.99 21.84
CA LEU A 14 71.29 16.49 22.72
C LEU A 14 70.11 17.44 22.93
N LEU A 15 70.19 18.72 22.48
CA LEU A 15 69.11 19.69 22.62
C LEU A 15 68.13 19.70 21.40
N LEU A 16 68.56 19.09 20.29
CA LEU A 16 67.73 18.99 19.07
C LEU A 16 66.79 17.77 19.07
N VAL A 17 67.00 16.77 19.92
CA VAL A 17 66.14 15.60 20.06
C VAL A 17 64.90 15.87 20.96
N GLY A 18 65.03 16.86 21.89
CA GLY A 18 63.97 17.22 22.83
C GLY A 18 62.79 18.06 22.22
N ILE A 19 63.05 18.75 21.09
CA ILE A 19 62.06 19.63 20.46
C ILE A 19 61.25 18.87 19.39
N ALA A 20 61.76 17.73 18.87
CA ALA A 20 61.01 16.91 17.87
C ALA A 20 59.99 15.99 18.50
N MET A 21 59.91 15.81 19.82
CA MET A 21 58.92 14.95 20.50
C MET A 21 57.71 15.68 21.04
N TYR A 22 57.54 16.98 20.85
CA TYR A 22 56.39 17.73 21.37
C TYR A 22 55.37 18.21 20.30
N PHE A 23 55.55 17.78 19.05
CA PHE A 23 54.50 17.92 18.00
C PHE A 23 53.92 16.57 17.61
N SER A 24 53.57 15.74 18.59
CA SER A 24 52.49 14.79 18.39
C SER A 24 51.21 15.60 18.37
N ILE A 25 50.80 16.01 17.19
CA ILE A 25 49.46 16.49 16.92
C ILE A 25 48.55 15.33 17.34
N THR A 26 48.03 15.41 18.56
CA THR A 26 46.78 14.72 18.86
C THR A 26 45.73 15.33 17.94
N THR A 27 45.45 14.67 16.81
CA THR A 27 44.19 14.85 16.13
C THR A 27 43.15 14.47 17.15
N VAL A 28 42.68 15.45 17.90
CA VAL A 28 41.38 15.34 18.59
C VAL A 28 40.42 15.16 17.45
N ASP A 29 39.99 13.92 17.26
CA ASP A 29 38.75 13.68 16.55
C ASP A 29 37.72 14.59 17.21
N ALA A 30 37.43 15.69 16.59
CA ALA A 30 36.25 16.49 16.91
C ALA A 30 35.06 15.59 16.59
N GLN A 31 34.75 14.69 17.51
CA GLN A 31 33.39 14.10 17.54
C GLN A 31 32.47 15.31 17.56
N SER A 32 31.90 15.62 16.39
CA SER A 32 30.88 16.62 16.28
C SER A 32 29.78 16.17 17.23
N ASN A 33 29.59 16.89 18.33
CA ASN A 33 28.43 16.80 19.20
C ASN A 33 27.20 17.32 18.42
N ALA A 34 26.92 16.68 17.28
CA ALA A 34 25.66 16.91 16.59
C ALA A 34 24.53 16.46 17.55
N PRO A 35 23.55 17.29 17.79
CA PRO A 35 22.48 16.96 18.72
C PRO A 35 21.76 15.69 18.27
N ASP A 36 21.50 14.75 19.19
CA ASP A 36 20.76 13.51 18.89
C ASP A 36 19.32 13.77 18.46
N SER A 37 18.79 14.97 18.69
CA SER A 37 17.44 15.41 18.30
C SER A 37 17.38 16.89 18.00
N VAL A 38 16.48 17.27 17.10
CA VAL A 38 16.23 18.66 16.69
C VAL A 38 14.72 18.97 16.75
N LEU A 39 14.41 20.26 16.85
CA LEU A 39 13.04 20.77 16.80
C LEU A 39 12.83 21.46 15.45
N VAL A 40 12.18 20.77 14.50
CA VAL A 40 11.98 21.23 13.12
C VAL A 40 10.58 20.90 12.62
N PRO A 41 9.98 21.69 11.71
CA PRO A 41 8.72 21.37 11.06
C PRO A 41 8.92 20.32 9.96
N ALA A 42 7.85 19.59 9.59
CA ALA A 42 7.89 18.68 8.45
C ALA A 42 8.11 19.45 7.13
N SER A 43 7.46 20.60 6.96
CA SER A 43 7.71 21.54 5.86
C SER A 43 7.10 22.90 6.16
N MET A 44 7.82 23.96 5.80
CA MET A 44 7.32 25.35 5.89
C MET A 44 6.58 25.80 4.62
N LYS A 45 6.58 25.00 3.56
CA LYS A 45 5.96 25.37 2.26
C LYS A 45 4.47 25.72 2.35
N TYR A 46 3.75 25.09 3.30
CA TYR A 46 2.29 25.16 3.37
C TYR A 46 1.75 26.17 4.39
N ILE A 47 2.62 26.91 5.10
CA ILE A 47 2.20 27.86 6.15
C ILE A 47 1.59 29.15 5.54
N ASN A 48 2.23 29.68 4.50
CA ASN A 48 1.81 30.93 3.87
C ASN A 48 0.72 30.65 2.84
N CYS A 49 -0.53 30.87 3.23
CA CYS A 49 -1.69 30.57 2.43
C CYS A 49 -2.67 31.74 2.49
N SER A 50 -3.05 32.28 1.35
CA SER A 50 -4.06 33.34 1.29
C SER A 50 -5.46 32.83 1.64
N PRO A 51 -6.39 33.65 2.11
CA PRO A 51 -7.77 33.24 2.33
C PRO A 51 -8.44 32.62 1.10
N ILE A 52 -8.11 33.11 -0.09
CA ILE A 52 -8.57 32.58 -1.37
C ILE A 52 -8.04 31.16 -1.58
N GLN A 53 -6.76 30.93 -1.33
CA GLN A 53 -6.14 29.61 -1.42
C GLN A 53 -6.80 28.62 -0.43
N VAL A 54 -7.08 29.06 0.81
CA VAL A 54 -7.82 28.25 1.80
C VAL A 54 -9.21 27.89 1.31
N LEU A 55 -9.91 28.80 0.66
CA LEU A 55 -11.25 28.54 0.09
C LEU A 55 -11.18 27.45 -1.00
N PHE A 56 -10.21 27.52 -1.90
CA PHE A 56 -10.12 26.61 -3.05
C PHE A 56 -9.45 25.27 -2.72
N VAL A 57 -8.38 25.25 -1.93
CA VAL A 57 -7.61 24.04 -1.63
C VAL A 57 -7.89 23.48 -0.24
N GLY A 58 -8.35 24.29 0.69
CA GLY A 58 -8.72 23.89 2.05
C GLY A 58 -7.71 24.30 3.13
N LYS A 59 -8.18 24.26 4.39
CA LYS A 59 -7.33 24.45 5.57
C LYS A 59 -6.33 23.31 5.77
N ASN A 60 -6.76 22.08 5.46
CA ASN A 60 -5.95 20.87 5.47
C ASN A 60 -5.18 20.64 6.81
N TYR A 61 -3.96 20.08 6.74
CA TYR A 61 -3.05 19.86 7.87
C TYR A 61 -1.89 20.87 7.89
N ARG A 62 -2.08 22.10 7.39
CA ARG A 62 -1.02 23.12 7.28
C ARG A 62 -0.34 23.42 8.61
N ARG A 63 -1.09 23.41 9.71
CA ARG A 63 -0.55 23.62 11.05
C ARG A 63 0.36 22.48 11.46
N GLU A 64 -0.03 21.23 11.22
CA GLU A 64 0.76 20.03 11.49
C GLU A 64 2.03 19.99 10.64
N TRP A 65 1.97 20.45 9.38
CA TRP A 65 3.14 20.57 8.51
C TRP A 65 4.15 21.61 9.01
N SER A 66 3.69 22.75 9.51
CA SER A 66 4.53 23.89 9.87
C SER A 66 4.91 23.93 11.36
N THR A 67 4.29 23.11 12.20
CA THR A 67 4.64 23.06 13.62
C THR A 67 5.98 22.33 13.80
N PRO A 68 6.97 22.98 14.45
CA PRO A 68 8.19 22.29 14.83
C PRO A 68 7.91 21.15 15.78
N VAL A 69 8.43 19.97 15.50
CA VAL A 69 8.33 18.78 16.34
C VAL A 69 9.72 18.26 16.68
N LYS A 70 9.86 17.70 17.88
CA LYS A 70 11.10 17.08 18.30
C LYS A 70 11.26 15.73 17.60
N MET A 71 12.36 15.56 16.85
CA MET A 71 12.67 14.31 16.17
C MET A 71 14.17 13.98 16.23
N PRO A 72 14.56 12.70 16.16
CA PRO A 72 15.94 12.28 16.12
C PRO A 72 16.62 12.72 14.83
N VAL A 73 17.93 12.91 14.89
CA VAL A 73 18.78 13.22 13.73
C VAL A 73 19.25 11.91 13.09
N PHE A 74 19.10 11.82 11.77
CA PHE A 74 19.59 10.69 11.00
C PHE A 74 21.10 10.81 10.76
N HIS A 75 21.84 9.80 11.19
CA HIS A 75 23.28 9.70 10.92
C HIS A 75 23.56 8.47 10.06
N LEU A 76 23.86 8.67 8.79
CA LEU A 76 24.06 7.58 7.81
C LEU A 76 25.06 6.52 8.31
N LYS A 77 26.15 6.95 8.96
CA LYS A 77 27.21 6.04 9.43
C LYS A 77 26.99 5.45 10.83
N LYS A 78 25.95 5.90 11.56
CA LYS A 78 25.69 5.42 12.94
C LYS A 78 24.37 4.64 13.06
N GLN A 79 23.32 5.08 12.35
CA GLN A 79 21.99 4.49 12.43
C GLN A 79 22.04 3.01 12.03
N ASN A 80 21.41 2.12 12.84
CA ASN A 80 21.41 0.66 12.66
C ASN A 80 22.82 0.02 12.47
N GLY A 81 23.86 0.66 13.04
CA GLY A 81 25.25 0.22 12.88
C GLY A 81 25.92 0.72 11.61
N GLY A 82 25.32 1.69 10.93
CA GLY A 82 25.78 2.32 9.70
C GLY A 82 25.12 1.76 8.46
N PHE A 83 24.83 2.66 7.52
CA PHE A 83 24.26 2.32 6.23
C PHE A 83 25.25 2.57 5.08
N THR A 84 25.12 1.76 4.04
CA THR A 84 25.67 2.01 2.71
C THR A 84 24.52 2.38 1.78
N ILE A 85 24.71 3.43 0.98
CA ILE A 85 23.73 3.82 -0.04
C ILE A 85 23.82 2.84 -1.19
N LYS A 86 22.68 2.24 -1.57
CA LYS A 86 22.58 1.33 -2.71
C LYS A 86 22.26 2.10 -3.99
N GLU A 87 21.18 2.86 -3.98
CA GLU A 87 20.70 3.58 -5.15
C GLU A 87 19.62 4.60 -4.78
N LEU A 88 19.38 5.56 -5.65
CA LEU A 88 18.21 6.42 -5.59
C LEU A 88 17.01 5.61 -6.06
N GLY A 89 16.02 5.48 -5.21
CA GLY A 89 14.75 4.86 -5.52
C GLY A 89 13.62 5.90 -5.54
N GLY A 90 12.41 5.42 -5.63
CA GLY A 90 11.20 6.22 -5.52
C GLY A 90 10.47 6.39 -6.84
N GLY A 91 9.16 6.59 -6.69
CA GLY A 91 8.26 6.91 -7.79
C GLY A 91 8.38 8.37 -8.22
N GLN A 92 7.38 8.81 -8.97
CA GLN A 92 7.40 10.14 -9.62
C GLN A 92 7.33 11.33 -8.66
N GLN A 93 6.89 11.14 -7.40
CA GLN A 93 6.58 12.24 -6.47
C GLN A 93 7.45 12.27 -5.22
N THR A 94 7.95 11.14 -4.75
CA THR A 94 8.67 11.01 -3.47
C THR A 94 10.14 10.71 -3.74
N LYS A 95 11.04 11.47 -3.10
CA LYS A 95 12.46 11.16 -3.10
C LYS A 95 12.69 10.02 -2.11
N SER A 96 13.27 8.92 -2.56
CA SER A 96 13.65 7.82 -1.68
C SER A 96 15.07 7.35 -1.96
N LEU A 97 15.77 6.92 -0.91
CA LEU A 97 17.12 6.40 -0.98
C LEU A 97 17.10 4.97 -0.43
N ARG A 98 17.54 4.02 -1.25
CA ARG A 98 17.71 2.64 -0.81
C ARG A 98 19.03 2.51 -0.08
N LEU A 99 18.98 1.94 1.11
CA LEU A 99 20.09 1.78 2.02
C LEU A 99 20.24 0.30 2.36
N ILE A 100 21.49 -0.12 2.64
CA ILE A 100 21.80 -1.46 3.15
C ILE A 100 22.50 -1.29 4.48
N ASP A 101 22.02 -1.96 5.53
CA ASP A 101 22.67 -1.99 6.83
C ASP A 101 23.83 -3.00 6.86
N LYS A 102 24.54 -3.06 8.00
CA LYS A 102 25.67 -3.97 8.19
C LYS A 102 25.33 -5.46 8.10
N ASN A 103 24.05 -5.82 8.21
CA ASN A 103 23.56 -7.20 8.13
C ASN A 103 23.09 -7.57 6.73
N GLY A 104 23.14 -6.61 5.76
CA GLY A 104 22.65 -6.80 4.41
C GLY A 104 21.15 -6.53 4.25
N GLN A 105 20.47 -6.09 5.31
CA GLN A 105 19.04 -5.75 5.24
C GLN A 105 18.83 -4.45 4.48
N GLU A 106 17.84 -4.44 3.59
CA GLU A 106 17.50 -3.25 2.81
C GLU A 106 16.50 -2.36 3.54
N TRP A 107 16.79 -1.07 3.51
CA TRP A 107 16.00 0.00 4.10
C TRP A 107 15.67 1.06 3.06
N VAL A 108 14.62 1.82 3.30
CA VAL A 108 14.23 2.96 2.47
C VAL A 108 14.18 4.21 3.35
N LEU A 109 14.96 5.22 2.99
CA LEU A 109 14.87 6.57 3.54
C LEU A 109 14.04 7.41 2.56
N ARG A 110 12.86 7.85 2.97
CA ARG A 110 11.87 8.50 2.11
C ARG A 110 11.48 9.88 2.65
N SER A 111 11.53 10.92 1.80
CA SER A 111 11.12 12.27 2.22
C SER A 111 9.64 12.32 2.58
N THR A 112 9.31 13.03 3.68
CA THR A 112 7.92 13.26 4.09
C THR A 112 7.20 14.19 3.11
N ASP A 113 7.88 15.24 2.67
CA ASP A 113 7.35 16.20 1.69
C ASP A 113 7.54 15.68 0.26
N LYS A 114 6.51 15.84 -0.57
CA LYS A 114 6.46 15.38 -1.95
C LYS A 114 6.67 16.53 -2.91
N ASP A 115 7.34 16.26 -4.04
CA ASP A 115 7.48 17.20 -5.15
C ASP A 115 6.63 16.72 -6.34
N VAL A 116 5.46 17.32 -6.49
CA VAL A 116 4.53 16.95 -7.57
C VAL A 116 4.90 17.57 -8.91
N GLY A 117 5.82 18.55 -8.93
CA GLY A 117 6.26 19.21 -10.17
C GLY A 117 6.87 18.21 -11.15
N LYS A 118 7.74 17.33 -10.68
CA LYS A 118 8.36 16.27 -11.50
C LYS A 118 7.35 15.27 -12.05
N ALA A 119 6.38 14.85 -11.23
CA ALA A 119 5.34 13.92 -11.65
C ALA A 119 4.45 14.49 -12.76
N LEU A 120 4.14 15.78 -12.69
CA LEU A 120 3.37 16.47 -13.72
C LEU A 120 4.14 16.60 -15.04
N GLU A 121 5.45 16.84 -14.99
CA GLU A 121 6.31 16.91 -16.17
C GLU A 121 6.38 15.56 -16.91
N ILE A 122 6.45 14.47 -16.18
CA ILE A 122 6.49 13.11 -16.76
C ILE A 122 5.15 12.73 -17.38
N ASN A 123 4.03 12.98 -16.67
CA ASN A 123 2.70 12.53 -17.11
C ASN A 123 2.05 13.43 -18.17
N LEU A 124 2.52 14.66 -18.32
CA LEU A 124 1.93 15.64 -19.24
C LEU A 124 2.90 16.06 -20.34
N LYS A 125 3.67 15.11 -20.87
CA LYS A 125 4.75 15.29 -21.88
C LYS A 125 4.42 16.25 -23.04
N ASN A 126 3.15 16.60 -23.28
CA ASN A 126 2.70 17.44 -24.39
C ASN A 126 1.75 18.58 -23.98
N ARG A 127 1.59 18.88 -22.68
CA ARG A 127 0.76 20.01 -22.22
C ARG A 127 1.57 20.95 -21.34
N VAL A 128 1.63 22.22 -21.71
CA VAL A 128 2.17 23.29 -20.87
C VAL A 128 1.24 23.45 -19.66
N VAL A 129 1.61 22.87 -18.52
CA VAL A 129 0.89 23.09 -17.26
C VAL A 129 1.37 24.42 -16.70
N SER A 130 0.46 25.37 -16.51
CA SER A 130 0.81 26.68 -15.96
C SER A 130 1.40 26.50 -14.54
N SER A 131 2.30 27.42 -14.17
CA SER A 131 2.90 27.43 -12.81
C SER A 131 1.84 27.55 -11.72
N ALA A 132 0.69 28.19 -12.01
CA ALA A 132 -0.44 28.27 -11.10
C ALA A 132 -1.07 26.89 -10.82
N ILE A 133 -1.26 26.04 -11.83
CA ILE A 133 -1.80 24.68 -11.67
C ILE A 133 -0.80 23.81 -10.89
N LYS A 134 0.50 23.89 -11.21
CA LYS A 134 1.55 23.19 -10.43
C LYS A 134 1.51 23.62 -8.96
N GLY A 135 1.35 24.91 -8.69
CA GLY A 135 1.23 25.44 -7.33
C GLY A 135 0.01 24.88 -6.57
N VAL A 136 -1.16 24.80 -7.23
CA VAL A 136 -2.37 24.22 -6.62
C VAL A 136 -2.18 22.75 -6.29
N ILE A 137 -1.63 21.95 -7.21
CA ILE A 137 -1.42 20.52 -6.99
C ILE A 137 -0.37 20.28 -5.89
N GLN A 138 0.72 21.09 -5.87
CA GLN A 138 1.69 21.05 -4.77
C GLN A 138 1.04 21.37 -3.43
N ASP A 139 0.16 22.37 -3.39
CA ASP A 139 -0.54 22.78 -2.19
C ASP A 139 -1.52 21.70 -1.67
N MET A 140 -2.03 20.83 -2.54
CA MET A 140 -2.86 19.68 -2.16
C MET A 140 -2.13 18.65 -1.29
N ILE A 141 -0.78 18.61 -1.30
CA ILE A 141 0.00 17.76 -0.38
C ILE A 141 -0.30 18.11 1.07
N SER A 142 -0.64 19.38 1.35
CA SER A 142 -1.07 19.80 2.70
C SER A 142 -2.32 19.08 3.21
N ALA A 143 -3.08 18.41 2.33
CA ALA A 143 -4.25 17.59 2.70
C ALA A 143 -3.88 16.22 3.28
N SER A 144 -2.65 15.75 3.06
CA SER A 144 -2.09 14.56 3.70
C SER A 144 -1.54 14.91 5.07
N HIS A 145 -1.78 14.06 6.07
CA HIS A 145 -1.23 14.26 7.41
C HIS A 145 0.26 13.92 7.44
N PRO A 146 1.19 14.87 7.78
CA PRO A 146 2.64 14.64 7.63
C PRO A 146 3.16 13.47 8.46
N TYR A 147 2.47 13.08 9.51
CA TYR A 147 2.86 12.02 10.44
C TYR A 147 1.83 10.87 10.49
N GLY A 148 0.86 10.85 9.58
CA GLY A 148 -0.24 9.88 9.59
C GLY A 148 0.26 8.42 9.49
N SER A 149 1.26 8.17 8.67
CA SER A 149 1.85 6.84 8.46
C SER A 149 2.44 6.22 9.74
N LEU A 150 2.86 7.03 10.73
CA LEU A 150 3.39 6.53 12.01
C LEU A 150 2.34 5.77 12.84
N THR A 151 1.06 6.03 12.62
CA THR A 151 -0.03 5.39 13.37
C THR A 151 -0.42 4.03 12.81
N VAL A 152 -0.12 3.80 11.53
CA VAL A 152 -0.61 2.65 10.77
C VAL A 152 -0.06 1.31 11.27
N PRO A 153 1.22 1.16 11.67
CA PRO A 153 1.76 -0.13 12.08
C PRO A 153 1.02 -0.78 13.26
N ASP A 154 0.62 -0.01 14.27
CA ASP A 154 -0.10 -0.56 15.43
C ASP A 154 -1.52 -0.99 15.03
N LEU A 155 -2.22 -0.20 14.20
CA LEU A 155 -3.54 -0.55 13.66
C LEU A 155 -3.45 -1.79 12.74
N ALA A 156 -2.43 -1.83 11.88
CA ALA A 156 -2.19 -2.94 10.96
C ALA A 156 -1.90 -4.25 11.70
N LYS A 157 -1.05 -4.19 12.72
CA LYS A 157 -0.73 -5.37 13.56
C LYS A 157 -1.99 -5.97 14.19
N ALA A 158 -2.88 -5.14 14.73
CA ALA A 158 -4.14 -5.60 15.31
C ALA A 158 -5.09 -6.18 14.25
N ALA A 159 -5.03 -5.68 13.03
CA ALA A 159 -5.78 -6.18 11.89
C ALA A 159 -5.18 -7.45 11.24
N GLY A 160 -4.00 -7.90 11.70
CA GLY A 160 -3.25 -9.00 11.08
C GLY A 160 -2.68 -8.65 9.70
N VAL A 161 -2.38 -7.37 9.46
CA VAL A 161 -1.82 -6.85 8.21
C VAL A 161 -0.33 -6.57 8.39
N ILE A 162 0.48 -7.07 7.47
CA ILE A 162 1.93 -6.85 7.47
C ILE A 162 2.21 -5.51 6.79
N VAL A 163 2.93 -4.63 7.48
CA VAL A 163 3.35 -3.32 6.94
C VAL A 163 4.72 -2.95 7.48
N ALA A 164 5.44 -2.10 6.75
CA ALA A 164 6.65 -1.47 7.24
C ALA A 164 6.35 -0.56 8.45
N LYS A 165 7.36 -0.36 9.32
CA LYS A 165 7.26 0.50 10.51
C LYS A 165 8.11 1.75 10.29
N PRO A 166 7.54 2.83 9.75
CA PRO A 166 8.27 4.06 9.51
C PRO A 166 8.78 4.68 10.82
N GLN A 167 10.03 5.13 10.81
CA GLN A 167 10.67 5.87 11.87
C GLN A 167 10.97 7.28 11.36
N LEU A 168 10.58 8.30 12.12
CA LEU A 168 10.72 9.70 11.72
C LEU A 168 12.12 10.22 12.06
N PHE A 169 12.79 10.88 11.09
CA PHE A 169 14.09 11.47 11.25
C PHE A 169 14.21 12.82 10.55
N TYR A 170 15.06 13.69 11.09
CA TYR A 170 15.63 14.80 10.38
C TYR A 170 16.96 14.40 9.78
N VAL A 171 17.12 14.60 8.49
CA VAL A 171 18.39 14.34 7.77
C VAL A 171 19.19 15.65 7.73
N PRO A 172 20.32 15.73 8.45
CA PRO A 172 21.15 16.93 8.45
C PRO A 172 21.89 17.08 7.12
N ASP A 173 22.58 18.21 6.97
CA ASP A 173 23.54 18.42 5.89
C ASP A 173 24.80 17.59 6.12
N ASP A 174 24.72 16.27 5.79
CA ASP A 174 25.78 15.30 6.04
C ASP A 174 26.57 15.01 4.75
N PRO A 175 27.88 15.29 4.70
CA PRO A 175 28.74 14.93 3.56
C PRO A 175 28.74 13.43 3.22
N ALA A 176 28.41 12.55 4.17
CA ALA A 176 28.32 11.10 3.95
C ALA A 176 27.23 10.71 2.95
N LEU A 177 26.26 11.59 2.66
CA LEU A 177 25.24 11.41 1.62
C LEU A 177 25.81 11.49 0.20
N GLY A 178 27.03 11.99 0.00
CA GLY A 178 27.68 12.07 -1.30
C GLY A 178 26.87 12.87 -2.32
N GLU A 179 26.66 12.32 -3.51
CA GLU A 179 25.88 12.93 -4.59
C GLU A 179 24.39 13.16 -4.23
N TYR A 180 23.85 12.44 -3.25
CA TYR A 180 22.46 12.57 -2.80
C TYR A 180 22.24 13.68 -1.76
N ARG A 181 23.33 14.36 -1.34
CA ARG A 181 23.30 15.40 -0.30
C ARG A 181 22.32 16.53 -0.61
N GLU A 182 22.33 17.06 -1.82
CA GLU A 182 21.42 18.13 -2.25
C GLU A 182 19.94 17.71 -2.22
N LEU A 183 19.65 16.41 -2.38
CA LEU A 183 18.29 15.90 -2.39
C LEU A 183 17.72 15.68 -0.99
N PHE A 184 18.57 15.31 -0.02
CA PHE A 184 18.15 14.87 1.31
C PHE A 184 18.60 15.78 2.45
N ALA A 185 19.60 16.63 2.27
CA ALA A 185 20.05 17.55 3.30
C ALA A 185 18.91 18.47 3.78
N ASN A 186 18.85 18.65 5.11
CA ASN A 186 17.85 19.49 5.77
C ASN A 186 16.39 19.11 5.49
N THR A 187 16.13 17.80 5.32
CA THR A 187 14.78 17.28 5.07
C THR A 187 14.29 16.36 6.19
N VAL A 188 12.99 16.30 6.35
CA VAL A 188 12.35 15.32 7.23
C VAL A 188 12.02 14.07 6.42
N CYS A 189 12.44 12.91 6.92
CA CYS A 189 12.29 11.63 6.23
C CYS A 189 11.73 10.55 7.15
N PHE A 190 11.13 9.54 6.52
CA PHE A 190 10.85 8.26 7.15
C PHE A 190 11.93 7.25 6.75
N LEU A 191 12.43 6.51 7.73
CA LEU A 191 13.25 5.31 7.53
C LEU A 191 12.37 4.10 7.79
N GLU A 192 12.30 3.18 6.83
CA GLU A 192 11.47 1.98 6.95
C GLU A 192 12.16 0.76 6.34
N ASP A 193 11.84 -0.40 6.89
CA ASP A 193 12.25 -1.70 6.34
C ASP A 193 11.65 -1.89 4.94
N ARG A 194 12.47 -2.26 3.98
CA ARG A 194 12.00 -2.51 2.62
C ARG A 194 11.19 -3.80 2.52
N GLU A 195 11.63 -4.84 3.23
CA GLU A 195 11.00 -6.17 3.22
C GLU A 195 10.49 -6.54 4.63
N PRO A 196 9.31 -6.01 5.03
CA PRO A 196 8.78 -6.20 6.38
C PRO A 196 8.13 -7.58 6.60
N THR A 197 8.41 -8.55 5.73
CA THR A 197 7.94 -9.93 5.89
C THR A 197 8.51 -10.56 7.16
N PRO A 198 7.80 -11.50 7.82
CA PRO A 198 8.24 -12.07 9.10
C PRO A 198 9.60 -12.75 9.06
N ASP A 199 9.97 -13.29 7.91
CA ASP A 199 11.22 -13.99 7.62
C ASP A 199 12.23 -13.14 6.83
N GLN A 200 11.90 -11.84 6.61
CA GLN A 200 12.66 -10.91 5.79
C GLN A 200 12.87 -11.39 4.33
N SER A 201 12.03 -12.30 3.88
CA SER A 201 12.06 -12.75 2.49
C SER A 201 11.67 -11.62 1.54
N GLU A 202 12.27 -11.64 0.35
CA GLU A 202 11.96 -10.69 -0.72
C GLU A 202 10.50 -10.81 -1.16
N THR A 203 9.84 -9.66 -1.33
CA THR A 203 8.47 -9.57 -1.81
C THR A 203 8.41 -9.46 -3.32
N GLU A 204 7.37 -10.06 -3.90
CA GLU A 204 7.12 -10.01 -5.35
C GLU A 204 6.23 -8.81 -5.73
N SER A 205 6.25 -8.42 -7.00
CA SER A 205 5.33 -7.39 -7.53
C SER A 205 3.91 -7.95 -7.70
N THR A 206 2.92 -7.06 -7.83
CA THR A 206 1.55 -7.50 -8.14
C THR A 206 1.49 -8.17 -9.51
N GLU A 207 2.17 -7.62 -10.51
CA GLU A 207 2.23 -8.18 -11.86
C GLU A 207 2.74 -9.63 -11.85
N ASP A 208 3.91 -9.88 -11.22
CA ASP A 208 4.50 -11.23 -11.14
C ASP A 208 3.60 -12.24 -10.42
N VAL A 209 2.89 -11.79 -9.37
CA VAL A 209 2.00 -12.67 -8.59
C VAL A 209 0.72 -12.95 -9.36
N MET A 210 0.11 -11.95 -10.01
CA MET A 210 -1.10 -12.16 -10.80
C MET A 210 -0.84 -13.05 -12.02
N GLU A 211 0.31 -12.89 -12.69
CA GLU A 211 0.74 -13.82 -13.75
C GLU A 211 0.76 -15.28 -13.25
N LYS A 212 1.34 -15.52 -12.08
CA LYS A 212 1.39 -16.88 -11.51
C LYS A 212 0.02 -17.40 -11.08
N VAL A 213 -0.81 -16.55 -10.48
CA VAL A 213 -2.16 -16.91 -9.99
C VAL A 213 -3.10 -17.22 -11.15
N PHE A 214 -2.94 -16.54 -12.30
CA PHE A 214 -3.76 -16.82 -13.48
C PHE A 214 -3.19 -17.94 -14.35
N SER A 215 -1.89 -18.18 -14.32
CA SER A 215 -1.31 -19.27 -15.11
C SER A 215 -1.38 -20.64 -14.44
N LYS A 216 -1.54 -20.71 -13.11
CA LYS A 216 -1.50 -21.99 -12.38
C LYS A 216 -2.47 -22.05 -11.21
N ASN A 217 -3.22 -23.10 -11.12
CA ASN A 217 -4.21 -23.30 -10.07
C ASN A 217 -3.64 -23.78 -8.71
N ASP A 218 -2.30 -23.95 -8.57
CA ASP A 218 -1.61 -24.17 -7.29
C ASP A 218 -1.07 -22.88 -6.66
N HIS A 219 -1.25 -21.74 -7.31
CA HIS A 219 -0.93 -20.41 -6.82
C HIS A 219 -2.19 -19.67 -6.35
N VAL A 220 -2.27 -19.33 -5.07
CA VAL A 220 -3.52 -18.88 -4.43
C VAL A 220 -3.32 -17.58 -3.64
N LEU A 221 -4.25 -16.64 -3.78
CA LEU A 221 -4.30 -15.42 -2.97
C LEU A 221 -4.89 -15.72 -1.59
N ARG A 222 -4.28 -15.23 -0.53
CA ARG A 222 -4.89 -15.21 0.81
C ARG A 222 -5.92 -14.10 0.93
N GLN A 223 -7.10 -14.31 0.34
CA GLN A 223 -8.15 -13.31 0.20
C GLN A 223 -8.60 -12.69 1.53
N ARG A 224 -8.61 -13.47 2.63
CA ARG A 224 -8.91 -12.94 3.95
C ARG A 224 -7.87 -11.90 4.42
N SER A 225 -6.59 -12.13 4.14
CA SER A 225 -5.54 -11.16 4.47
C SER A 225 -5.64 -9.89 3.62
N ILE A 226 -6.04 -10.04 2.35
CA ILE A 226 -6.33 -8.92 1.45
C ILE A 226 -7.51 -8.11 2.00
N LEU A 227 -8.60 -8.77 2.38
CA LEU A 227 -9.76 -8.09 2.96
C LEU A 227 -9.39 -7.31 4.22
N ASN A 228 -8.59 -7.88 5.13
CA ASN A 228 -8.11 -7.17 6.31
C ASN A 228 -7.31 -5.90 5.96
N ALA A 229 -6.44 -5.97 4.94
CA ALA A 229 -5.70 -4.82 4.45
C ALA A 229 -6.62 -3.75 3.86
N ARG A 230 -7.65 -4.16 3.10
CA ARG A 230 -8.65 -3.25 2.54
C ARG A 230 -9.54 -2.61 3.61
N LEU A 231 -9.92 -3.36 4.66
CA LEU A 231 -10.65 -2.81 5.81
C LEU A 231 -9.82 -1.74 6.54
N LEU A 232 -8.50 -1.93 6.63
CA LEU A 232 -7.59 -0.91 7.17
C LEU A 232 -7.55 0.32 6.27
N ASP A 233 -7.43 0.17 4.95
CA ASP A 233 -7.48 1.28 3.99
C ASP A 233 -8.80 2.07 4.13
N MET A 234 -9.91 1.35 4.22
CA MET A 234 -11.25 1.94 4.43
C MET A 234 -11.34 2.69 5.75
N LEU A 235 -10.77 2.15 6.84
CA LEU A 235 -10.77 2.78 8.15
C LEU A 235 -10.01 4.11 8.15
N ILE A 236 -8.79 4.13 7.60
CA ILE A 236 -7.91 5.30 7.57
C ILE A 236 -8.18 6.24 6.39
N ALA A 237 -9.14 5.89 5.52
CA ALA A 237 -9.49 6.60 4.29
C ALA A 237 -8.29 6.80 3.34
N ASP A 238 -7.47 5.78 3.20
CA ASP A 238 -6.38 5.75 2.24
C ASP A 238 -6.94 5.37 0.87
N TRP A 239 -7.09 6.37 0.00
CA TRP A 239 -7.74 6.20 -1.30
C TRP A 239 -6.78 5.85 -2.45
N ASP A 240 -5.46 6.02 -2.26
CA ASP A 240 -4.46 5.80 -3.31
C ASP A 240 -3.91 4.36 -3.24
N ARG A 241 -4.78 3.37 -3.38
CA ARG A 241 -4.47 1.95 -3.21
C ARG A 241 -4.49 1.17 -4.53
N HIS A 242 -3.83 1.72 -5.59
CA HIS A 242 -3.64 1.03 -6.87
C HIS A 242 -2.66 -0.16 -6.76
N GLU A 243 -2.57 -0.98 -7.77
CA GLU A 243 -1.84 -2.26 -7.79
C GLU A 243 -0.36 -2.13 -7.40
N ASP A 244 0.32 -1.05 -7.83
CA ASP A 244 1.74 -0.83 -7.50
C ASP A 244 2.00 -0.54 -6.01
N GLN A 245 0.94 -0.22 -5.25
CA GLN A 245 1.01 -0.01 -3.80
C GLN A 245 1.00 -1.33 -3.02
N TRP A 246 1.01 -2.45 -3.72
CA TRP A 246 1.03 -3.77 -3.12
C TRP A 246 2.31 -4.51 -3.48
N LYS A 247 2.86 -5.18 -2.48
CA LYS A 247 3.87 -6.22 -2.63
C LYS A 247 3.33 -7.49 -1.99
N TRP A 248 3.93 -8.61 -2.32
CA TRP A 248 3.40 -9.89 -1.95
C TRP A 248 4.49 -10.77 -1.33
N GLY A 249 4.24 -11.20 -0.10
CA GLY A 249 4.98 -12.31 0.47
C GLY A 249 4.33 -13.63 0.09
N LYS A 250 5.11 -14.72 0.12
CA LYS A 250 4.62 -16.06 -0.22
C LYS A 250 4.89 -17.06 0.89
N ARG A 251 4.06 -18.09 0.95
CA ARG A 251 4.24 -19.24 1.84
C ARG A 251 3.78 -20.51 1.14
N LYS A 252 4.66 -21.48 1.03
CA LYS A 252 4.28 -22.80 0.56
C LYS A 252 3.65 -23.60 1.70
N GLN A 253 2.50 -24.20 1.43
CA GLN A 253 1.80 -25.10 2.34
C GLN A 253 1.24 -26.25 1.52
N ASP A 254 1.71 -27.47 1.79
CA ASP A 254 1.44 -28.65 0.97
C ASP A 254 1.82 -28.41 -0.50
N GLU A 255 0.93 -28.65 -1.44
CA GLU A 255 1.14 -28.41 -2.86
C GLU A 255 0.84 -26.96 -3.29
N LEU A 256 0.30 -26.13 -2.39
CA LEU A 256 -0.14 -24.76 -2.69
C LEU A 256 0.89 -23.73 -2.32
N THR A 257 1.02 -22.72 -3.17
CA THR A 257 1.75 -21.48 -2.89
C THR A 257 0.74 -20.37 -2.60
N TYR A 258 0.69 -19.94 -1.34
CA TYR A 258 -0.17 -18.85 -0.91
C TYR A 258 0.55 -17.52 -0.94
N TYR A 259 -0.08 -16.53 -1.55
CA TYR A 259 0.38 -15.14 -1.53
C TYR A 259 -0.41 -14.31 -0.53
N TYR A 260 0.29 -13.56 0.31
CA TYR A 260 -0.30 -12.63 1.26
C TYR A 260 0.17 -11.20 0.99
N PRO A 261 -0.71 -10.19 1.18
CA PRO A 261 -0.39 -8.82 0.84
C PRO A 261 0.57 -8.18 1.84
N VAL A 262 1.48 -7.36 1.33
CA VAL A 262 2.35 -6.45 2.06
C VAL A 262 2.12 -5.04 1.50
N PRO A 263 1.04 -4.35 1.91
CA PRO A 263 0.71 -3.04 1.38
C PRO A 263 1.79 -2.02 1.75
N LYS A 264 2.24 -1.27 0.75
CA LYS A 264 3.23 -0.20 0.87
C LYS A 264 2.55 1.16 0.84
N ASP A 265 3.29 2.20 1.14
CA ASP A 265 2.94 3.61 1.00
C ASP A 265 1.58 3.99 1.64
N ARG A 266 1.63 4.54 2.85
CA ARG A 266 0.46 5.00 3.62
C ARG A 266 0.41 6.52 3.75
N ASP A 267 0.95 7.23 2.78
CA ASP A 267 1.10 8.68 2.82
C ASP A 267 -0.23 9.42 2.73
N PHE A 268 -1.27 8.78 2.18
CA PHE A 268 -2.62 9.34 2.12
C PHE A 268 -3.54 8.92 3.27
N ALA A 269 -2.99 8.23 4.29
CA ALA A 269 -3.73 7.99 5.53
C ALA A 269 -4.26 9.31 6.11
N TYR A 270 -5.55 9.33 6.45
CA TYR A 270 -6.24 10.51 6.99
C TYR A 270 -6.32 11.70 6.05
N PHE A 271 -6.25 11.46 4.73
CA PHE A 271 -6.40 12.54 3.74
C PHE A 271 -7.63 13.40 4.03
N LYS A 272 -7.43 14.73 4.13
CA LYS A 272 -8.48 15.65 4.48
C LYS A 272 -8.34 16.94 3.69
N SER A 273 -9.24 17.14 2.75
CA SER A 273 -9.38 18.42 2.06
C SER A 273 -10.84 18.87 2.09
N ASN A 274 -11.04 20.13 2.46
CA ASN A 274 -12.34 20.79 2.45
C ASN A 274 -12.36 22.00 1.52
N GLY A 275 -11.44 22.05 0.55
CA GLY A 275 -11.40 23.07 -0.49
C GLY A 275 -12.39 22.81 -1.62
N LEU A 276 -12.88 23.89 -2.26
CA LEU A 276 -13.85 23.80 -3.35
C LEU A 276 -13.34 22.99 -4.55
N ILE A 277 -12.05 23.05 -4.86
CA ILE A 277 -11.44 22.28 -5.98
C ILE A 277 -11.57 20.78 -5.70
N VAL A 278 -11.19 20.32 -4.51
CA VAL A 278 -11.25 18.90 -4.17
C VAL A 278 -12.71 18.44 -4.04
N LEU A 279 -13.57 19.28 -3.47
CA LEU A 279 -15.00 18.97 -3.40
C LEU A 279 -15.58 18.76 -4.80
N PHE A 280 -15.35 19.69 -5.73
CA PHE A 280 -15.81 19.59 -7.11
C PHE A 280 -15.20 18.38 -7.83
N ALA A 281 -13.88 18.17 -7.70
CA ALA A 281 -13.19 17.03 -8.28
C ALA A 281 -13.75 15.69 -7.77
N SER A 282 -14.05 15.58 -6.45
CA SER A 282 -14.63 14.38 -5.85
C SER A 282 -16.08 14.10 -6.27
N MET A 283 -16.79 15.12 -6.73
CA MET A 283 -18.15 14.99 -7.27
C MET A 283 -18.17 14.60 -8.76
N THR A 284 -17.10 14.82 -9.48
CA THR A 284 -17.04 14.71 -10.95
C THR A 284 -16.00 13.70 -11.43
N VAL A 285 -14.72 14.07 -11.44
CA VAL A 285 -13.65 13.32 -12.13
C VAL A 285 -12.78 12.44 -11.21
N LEU A 286 -12.74 12.74 -9.90
CA LEU A 286 -11.90 12.06 -8.93
C LEU A 286 -12.69 11.64 -7.67
N PRO A 287 -13.72 10.80 -7.81
CA PRO A 287 -14.61 10.44 -6.69
C PRO A 287 -13.90 9.76 -5.51
N HIS A 288 -12.72 9.17 -5.74
CA HIS A 288 -11.89 8.55 -4.71
C HIS A 288 -11.22 9.56 -3.77
N MET A 289 -11.02 10.82 -4.18
CA MET A 289 -10.46 11.87 -3.33
C MET A 289 -11.46 12.31 -2.25
N HIS A 290 -11.81 11.38 -1.38
CA HIS A 290 -12.78 11.61 -0.30
C HIS A 290 -12.05 11.93 1.00
N SER A 291 -12.50 13.00 1.68
CA SER A 291 -11.89 13.42 2.95
C SER A 291 -12.15 12.43 4.08
N PHE A 292 -11.15 12.28 4.95
CA PHE A 292 -11.26 11.55 6.19
C PHE A 292 -12.21 12.28 7.16
N THR A 293 -13.41 11.73 7.33
CA THR A 293 -14.48 12.28 8.16
C THR A 293 -15.00 11.22 9.12
N ASN A 294 -15.81 11.64 10.11
CA ASN A 294 -16.48 10.72 11.03
C ASN A 294 -17.43 9.76 10.29
N ASP A 295 -18.03 10.21 9.21
CA ASP A 295 -18.84 9.37 8.33
C ASP A 295 -17.93 8.53 7.43
N GLY A 296 -17.98 7.23 7.61
CA GLY A 296 -17.28 6.23 6.80
C GLY A 296 -18.11 5.64 5.66
N SER A 297 -19.31 6.19 5.36
CA SER A 297 -20.28 5.59 4.41
C SER A 297 -19.84 5.63 2.94
N ALA A 298 -18.91 6.51 2.58
CA ALA A 298 -18.52 6.73 1.18
C ALA A 298 -17.54 5.69 0.62
N LEU A 299 -17.55 4.43 1.09
CA LEU A 299 -16.57 3.39 0.71
C LEU A 299 -16.55 3.10 -0.79
N LYS A 300 -17.70 3.08 -1.46
CA LYS A 300 -17.76 2.91 -2.92
C LYS A 300 -17.02 4.01 -3.66
N LYS A 301 -17.13 5.27 -3.22
CA LYS A 301 -16.39 6.40 -3.80
C LYS A 301 -14.91 6.28 -3.50
N LEU A 302 -14.56 6.02 -2.24
CA LEU A 302 -13.18 5.83 -1.79
C LEU A 302 -12.47 4.73 -2.60
N SER A 303 -13.17 3.65 -2.90
CA SER A 303 -12.65 2.50 -3.65
C SER A 303 -12.86 2.61 -5.17
N ASN A 304 -13.15 3.79 -5.70
CA ASN A 304 -13.45 3.94 -7.14
C ASN A 304 -12.31 3.51 -8.07
N LYS A 305 -11.07 3.65 -7.64
CA LYS A 305 -9.89 3.17 -8.38
C LYS A 305 -9.56 1.69 -8.16
N THR A 306 -10.14 1.07 -7.14
CA THR A 306 -9.73 -0.26 -6.65
C THR A 306 -10.83 -1.30 -6.69
N TRP A 307 -12.05 -0.93 -7.05
CA TRP A 307 -13.18 -1.86 -7.00
C TRP A 307 -13.02 -3.05 -7.96
N GLU A 308 -12.37 -2.87 -9.11
CA GLU A 308 -12.08 -3.95 -10.07
C GLU A 308 -11.08 -4.93 -9.46
N MET A 309 -10.02 -4.41 -8.85
CA MET A 309 -9.05 -5.20 -8.08
C MET A 309 -9.73 -5.93 -6.92
N ASP A 310 -10.56 -5.23 -6.12
CA ASP A 310 -11.30 -5.83 -5.01
C ASP A 310 -12.27 -6.93 -5.50
N ALA A 311 -12.92 -6.74 -6.64
CA ALA A 311 -13.82 -7.73 -7.23
C ALA A 311 -13.08 -9.01 -7.69
N GLN A 312 -11.84 -8.90 -8.11
CA GLN A 312 -11.00 -10.03 -8.51
C GLN A 312 -10.33 -10.71 -7.31
N TRP A 313 -9.67 -9.92 -6.43
CA TRP A 313 -8.85 -10.45 -5.34
C TRP A 313 -9.64 -10.94 -4.13
N LEU A 314 -10.93 -10.56 -4.03
CA LEU A 314 -11.85 -10.97 -2.96
C LEU A 314 -13.02 -11.82 -3.48
N ASN A 315 -12.86 -12.39 -4.68
CA ASN A 315 -13.93 -13.05 -5.42
C ASN A 315 -14.46 -14.34 -4.77
N GLN A 316 -13.69 -14.96 -3.87
CA GLN A 316 -14.10 -16.19 -3.18
C GLN A 316 -14.89 -15.90 -1.88
N LEU A 317 -14.77 -14.69 -1.32
CA LEU A 317 -15.38 -14.36 -0.04
C LEU A 317 -16.87 -14.03 -0.21
N ASP A 318 -17.72 -14.73 0.54
CA ASP A 318 -19.14 -14.43 0.61
C ASP A 318 -19.47 -13.37 1.70
N GLU A 319 -20.76 -13.05 1.88
CA GLU A 319 -21.19 -12.05 2.85
C GLU A 319 -20.84 -12.42 4.29
N GLU A 320 -20.95 -13.70 4.62
CA GLU A 320 -20.62 -14.19 5.97
C GLU A 320 -19.10 -14.14 6.24
N ASP A 321 -18.29 -14.37 5.21
CA ASP A 321 -16.83 -14.16 5.31
C ASP A 321 -16.48 -12.71 5.59
N TRP A 322 -17.14 -11.78 4.88
CA TRP A 322 -16.98 -10.36 5.11
C TRP A 322 -17.42 -9.96 6.51
N LYS A 323 -18.60 -10.39 6.96
CA LYS A 323 -19.11 -10.11 8.31
C LYS A 323 -18.12 -10.60 9.38
N ARG A 324 -17.66 -11.86 9.27
CA ARG A 324 -16.68 -12.42 10.20
C ARG A 324 -15.37 -11.62 10.19
N ALA A 325 -14.90 -11.18 8.99
CA ALA A 325 -13.74 -10.35 8.86
C ALA A 325 -13.89 -9.03 9.60
N ILE A 326 -14.98 -8.32 9.32
CA ILE A 326 -15.22 -6.97 9.84
C ILE A 326 -15.41 -7.00 11.36
N ILE A 327 -16.20 -7.95 11.88
CA ILE A 327 -16.42 -8.09 13.33
C ILE A 327 -15.10 -8.38 14.04
N SER A 328 -14.29 -9.30 13.52
CA SER A 328 -12.95 -9.58 14.06
C SER A 328 -12.05 -8.35 14.02
N PHE A 329 -12.06 -7.62 12.91
CA PHE A 329 -11.30 -6.38 12.72
C PHE A 329 -11.73 -5.31 13.76
N GLN A 330 -13.04 -5.08 13.93
CA GLN A 330 -13.57 -4.12 14.89
C GLN A 330 -13.20 -4.47 16.34
N ASN A 331 -13.31 -5.76 16.71
CA ASN A 331 -12.99 -6.24 18.05
C ASN A 331 -11.50 -6.08 18.41
N ASN A 332 -10.62 -6.29 17.45
CA ASN A 332 -9.18 -6.14 17.64
C ASN A 332 -8.74 -4.66 17.76
N LEU A 333 -9.48 -3.75 17.17
CA LEU A 333 -9.19 -2.31 17.17
C LEU A 333 -9.88 -1.61 18.35
N THR A 334 -9.45 -1.94 19.56
CA THR A 334 -9.99 -1.33 20.79
C THR A 334 -9.73 0.18 20.85
N ASP A 335 -10.50 0.91 21.67
CA ASP A 335 -10.30 2.34 21.89
C ASP A 335 -8.89 2.67 22.39
N SER A 336 -8.37 1.86 23.31
CA SER A 336 -7.02 2.01 23.84
C SER A 336 -5.95 1.81 22.78
N LEU A 337 -6.14 0.84 21.87
CA LEU A 337 -5.22 0.63 20.77
C LEU A 337 -5.21 1.81 19.79
N ILE A 338 -6.39 2.33 19.44
CA ILE A 338 -6.51 3.51 18.55
C ILE A 338 -5.80 4.71 19.19
N GLU A 339 -6.01 4.96 20.49
CA GLU A 339 -5.33 6.03 21.20
C GLU A 339 -3.81 5.84 21.23
N THR A 340 -3.34 4.62 21.47
CA THR A 340 -1.91 4.29 21.46
C THR A 340 -1.30 4.49 20.08
N ALA A 341 -1.98 4.06 19.04
CA ALA A 341 -1.54 4.25 17.66
C ALA A 341 -1.44 5.74 17.29
N VAL A 342 -2.47 6.53 17.60
CA VAL A 342 -2.48 7.97 17.28
C VAL A 342 -1.42 8.74 18.09
N LYS A 343 -1.09 8.32 19.31
CA LYS A 343 0.01 8.89 20.12
C LYS A 343 1.41 8.64 19.55
N LYS A 344 1.56 7.86 18.47
CA LYS A 344 2.83 7.77 17.71
C LYS A 344 3.13 9.04 16.91
N ILE A 345 2.14 9.87 16.65
CA ILE A 345 2.32 11.21 16.10
C ILE A 345 3.13 12.04 17.12
N PRO A 346 4.15 12.84 16.68
CA PRO A 346 4.88 13.73 17.56
C PRO A 346 3.95 14.57 18.44
N ALA A 347 4.33 14.76 19.72
CA ALA A 347 3.44 15.35 20.75
C ALA A 347 2.90 16.73 20.34
N GLU A 348 3.71 17.55 19.67
CA GLU A 348 3.34 18.88 19.23
C GLU A 348 2.27 18.84 18.12
N ALA A 349 2.38 17.90 17.19
CA ALA A 349 1.37 17.70 16.14
C ALA A 349 0.13 16.97 16.69
N TYR A 350 0.30 16.04 17.62
CA TYR A 350 -0.81 15.39 18.33
C TYR A 350 -1.68 16.42 19.08
N ALA A 351 -1.07 17.42 19.72
CA ALA A 351 -1.80 18.50 20.40
C ALA A 351 -2.74 19.28 19.46
N ILE A 352 -2.47 19.29 18.15
CA ILE A 352 -3.31 19.98 17.16
C ILE A 352 -4.48 19.12 16.70
N SER A 353 -4.24 17.86 16.33
CA SER A 353 -5.24 17.01 15.66
C SER A 353 -5.44 15.63 16.29
N GLY A 354 -4.59 15.19 17.21
CA GLY A 354 -4.59 13.82 17.74
C GLY A 354 -5.94 13.37 18.30
N LYS A 355 -6.54 14.16 19.19
CA LYS A 355 -7.86 13.81 19.75
C LYS A 355 -8.98 13.73 18.72
N LYS A 356 -8.92 14.56 17.69
CA LYS A 356 -9.88 14.49 16.59
C LYS A 356 -9.68 13.25 15.73
N LEU A 357 -8.42 12.85 15.47
CA LEU A 357 -8.10 11.62 14.76
C LEU A 357 -8.60 10.39 15.52
N GLU A 358 -8.34 10.33 16.85
CA GLU A 358 -8.85 9.25 17.71
C GLU A 358 -10.36 9.10 17.60
N LEU A 359 -11.09 10.21 17.80
CA LEU A 359 -12.56 10.20 17.73
C LEU A 359 -13.06 9.76 16.35
N THR A 360 -12.44 10.29 15.29
CA THR A 360 -12.83 9.94 13.90
C THR A 360 -12.58 8.47 13.62
N LEU A 361 -11.43 7.92 14.03
CA LEU A 361 -11.13 6.49 13.86
C LEU A 361 -12.12 5.59 14.61
N LYS A 362 -12.46 5.96 15.87
CA LYS A 362 -13.45 5.22 16.67
C LYS A 362 -14.83 5.21 16.01
N ASN A 363 -15.28 6.36 15.51
CA ASN A 363 -16.56 6.48 14.82
C ASN A 363 -16.59 5.65 13.55
N ARG A 364 -15.52 5.74 12.72
CA ARG A 364 -15.40 4.95 11.48
C ARG A 364 -15.34 3.45 11.76
N ARG A 365 -14.58 3.03 12.78
CA ARG A 365 -14.56 1.63 13.21
C ARG A 365 -15.97 1.15 13.59
N ASN A 366 -16.70 1.93 14.39
CA ASN A 366 -18.03 1.54 14.84
C ASN A 366 -19.03 1.39 13.68
N GLY A 367 -18.98 2.26 12.67
CA GLY A 367 -19.83 2.18 11.47
C GLY A 367 -19.33 1.18 10.40
N LEU A 368 -18.15 0.59 10.57
CA LEU A 368 -17.49 -0.15 9.50
C LEU A 368 -18.31 -1.36 9.00
N LEU A 369 -18.98 -2.09 9.90
CA LEU A 369 -19.79 -3.26 9.50
C LEU A 369 -20.87 -2.87 8.50
N GLU A 370 -21.66 -1.86 8.81
CA GLU A 370 -22.72 -1.40 7.91
C GLU A 370 -22.18 -0.94 6.56
N HIS A 371 -21.13 -0.13 6.59
CA HIS A 371 -20.60 0.48 5.38
C HIS A 371 -19.84 -0.52 4.50
N ALA A 372 -19.06 -1.43 5.09
CA ALA A 372 -18.31 -2.43 4.33
C ALA A 372 -19.23 -3.53 3.77
N ILE A 373 -20.32 -3.89 4.44
CA ILE A 373 -21.32 -4.81 3.86
C ILE A 373 -22.03 -4.16 2.66
N LYS A 374 -22.37 -2.88 2.71
CA LYS A 374 -22.91 -2.16 1.52
C LYS A 374 -21.90 -2.15 0.37
N TYR A 375 -20.62 -2.06 0.66
CA TYR A 375 -19.58 -2.16 -0.36
C TYR A 375 -19.46 -3.59 -0.92
N TYR A 376 -19.49 -4.61 -0.05
CA TYR A 376 -19.59 -6.01 -0.49
C TYR A 376 -20.75 -6.24 -1.43
N GLN A 377 -21.96 -5.78 -1.09
CA GLN A 377 -23.16 -5.93 -1.93
C GLN A 377 -22.99 -5.25 -3.29
N PHE A 378 -22.30 -4.11 -3.34
CA PHE A 378 -21.94 -3.50 -4.62
C PHE A 378 -21.04 -4.41 -5.45
N LEU A 379 -19.98 -5.00 -4.87
CA LEU A 379 -19.08 -5.94 -5.56
C LEU A 379 -19.83 -7.22 -5.96
N ALA A 380 -20.67 -7.76 -5.08
CA ALA A 380 -21.41 -9.00 -5.28
C ALA A 380 -22.47 -8.91 -6.40
N THR A 381 -22.91 -7.70 -6.77
CA THR A 381 -23.92 -7.51 -7.83
C THR A 381 -23.49 -8.14 -9.16
N LYS A 382 -22.19 -8.01 -9.50
CA LYS A 382 -21.54 -8.69 -10.64
C LYS A 382 -20.32 -9.40 -10.09
N ALA A 383 -20.41 -10.69 -9.93
CA ALA A 383 -19.35 -11.51 -9.35
C ALA A 383 -18.53 -12.21 -10.43
N PHE A 384 -17.27 -12.48 -10.12
CA PHE A 384 -16.34 -13.16 -10.99
C PHE A 384 -15.85 -14.46 -10.33
N VAL A 385 -15.87 -15.54 -11.08
CA VAL A 385 -15.18 -16.79 -10.79
C VAL A 385 -14.12 -16.94 -11.85
N ILE A 386 -12.86 -16.90 -11.48
CA ILE A 386 -11.76 -16.86 -12.43
C ILE A 386 -10.93 -18.12 -12.25
N GLY A 387 -10.76 -18.86 -13.34
CA GLY A 387 -9.89 -20.01 -13.47
C GLY A 387 -8.43 -19.63 -13.72
N THR A 388 -7.71 -20.54 -14.38
CA THR A 388 -6.31 -20.35 -14.75
C THR A 388 -6.06 -20.76 -16.20
N ASP A 389 -4.80 -20.76 -16.64
CA ASP A 389 -4.44 -21.28 -17.95
C ASP A 389 -4.32 -22.83 -17.97
N GLU A 390 -4.70 -23.51 -16.87
CA GLU A 390 -4.73 -24.97 -16.78
C GLU A 390 -6.16 -25.47 -16.96
N GLU A 391 -6.33 -26.78 -17.12
CA GLU A 391 -7.63 -27.44 -17.26
C GLU A 391 -8.38 -27.48 -15.92
N GLU A 392 -9.60 -26.96 -15.89
CA GLU A 392 -10.46 -26.88 -14.72
C GLU A 392 -11.86 -27.44 -14.92
N TYR A 393 -12.50 -27.76 -13.79
CA TYR A 393 -13.85 -28.24 -13.75
C TYR A 393 -14.73 -27.34 -12.91
N PHE A 394 -15.57 -26.52 -13.54
CA PHE A 394 -16.50 -25.59 -12.88
C PHE A 394 -17.86 -26.26 -12.68
N LYS A 395 -18.32 -26.30 -11.42
CA LYS A 395 -19.62 -26.87 -11.04
C LYS A 395 -20.52 -25.83 -10.44
N VAL A 396 -21.73 -25.69 -10.99
CA VAL A 396 -22.79 -24.86 -10.42
C VAL A 396 -23.84 -25.78 -9.83
N ARG A 397 -24.11 -25.64 -8.54
CA ARG A 397 -25.04 -26.45 -7.76
C ARG A 397 -26.03 -25.57 -7.02
N LYS A 398 -27.23 -26.10 -6.76
CA LYS A 398 -28.20 -25.45 -5.87
C LYS A 398 -27.89 -25.79 -4.41
N GLU A 399 -27.94 -24.77 -3.52
CA GLU A 399 -27.76 -24.93 -2.09
C GLU A 399 -28.80 -24.09 -1.34
N GLY A 400 -29.96 -24.71 -1.01
CA GLY A 400 -31.13 -24.01 -0.50
C GLY A 400 -31.74 -23.09 -1.55
N ASP A 401 -31.88 -21.80 -1.25
CA ASP A 401 -32.31 -20.75 -2.17
C ASP A 401 -31.15 -20.11 -2.97
N ASP A 402 -29.95 -20.47 -2.67
CA ASP A 402 -28.70 -19.93 -3.25
C ASP A 402 -28.10 -20.90 -4.26
N ILE A 403 -27.09 -20.45 -4.96
CA ILE A 403 -26.24 -21.30 -5.79
C ILE A 403 -24.80 -21.29 -5.30
N THR A 404 -24.10 -22.42 -5.43
CA THR A 404 -22.69 -22.55 -5.14
C THR A 404 -21.95 -22.82 -6.43
N VAL A 405 -20.88 -22.05 -6.67
CA VAL A 405 -19.92 -22.32 -7.75
C VAL A 405 -18.65 -22.88 -7.12
N THR A 406 -18.19 -24.02 -7.65
CA THR A 406 -16.97 -24.70 -7.23
C THR A 406 -16.09 -24.89 -8.45
N ALA A 407 -14.80 -24.55 -8.35
CA ALA A 407 -13.81 -24.90 -9.35
C ALA A 407 -12.81 -25.93 -8.77
N LEU A 408 -12.55 -26.97 -9.58
CA LEU A 408 -11.67 -28.09 -9.21
C LEU A 408 -10.55 -28.19 -10.26
N ARG A 409 -9.37 -28.62 -9.82
CA ARG A 409 -8.26 -28.96 -10.69
C ARG A 409 -8.51 -30.27 -11.38
N SER A 410 -8.33 -30.31 -12.70
CA SER A 410 -8.48 -31.54 -13.48
C SER A 410 -7.30 -32.50 -13.31
N ASN A 411 -6.10 -31.99 -13.12
CA ASN A 411 -4.84 -32.76 -13.12
C ASN A 411 -4.45 -33.40 -11.80
N SER A 412 -5.23 -33.29 -10.72
CA SER A 412 -4.87 -33.91 -9.46
C SER A 412 -5.10 -35.43 -9.50
N LYS A 413 -4.10 -36.22 -9.10
CA LYS A 413 -4.24 -37.67 -8.88
C LYS A 413 -5.33 -37.99 -7.84
N GLU A 414 -5.70 -36.99 -7.05
CA GLU A 414 -6.83 -36.98 -6.14
C GLU A 414 -7.98 -36.18 -6.77
N LYS A 415 -8.98 -36.88 -7.23
CA LYS A 415 -10.12 -36.41 -8.04
C LYS A 415 -10.94 -35.23 -7.52
N ASN A 416 -10.54 -34.46 -6.50
CA ASN A 416 -11.38 -33.43 -5.87
C ASN A 416 -10.63 -32.25 -5.24
N HIS A 417 -9.52 -31.79 -5.81
CA HIS A 417 -8.89 -30.58 -5.26
C HIS A 417 -9.67 -29.32 -5.66
N VAL A 418 -10.53 -28.88 -4.77
CA VAL A 418 -11.26 -27.63 -4.86
C VAL A 418 -10.29 -26.48 -4.59
N PHE A 419 -10.05 -25.61 -5.55
CA PHE A 419 -9.28 -24.39 -5.35
C PHE A 419 -10.15 -23.13 -5.23
N TYR A 420 -11.41 -23.20 -5.70
CA TYR A 420 -12.40 -22.15 -5.54
C TYR A 420 -13.73 -22.73 -5.10
N LYS A 421 -14.38 -22.08 -4.12
CA LYS A 421 -15.77 -22.35 -3.73
C LYS A 421 -16.40 -21.11 -3.16
N ARG A 422 -17.55 -20.70 -3.70
CA ARG A 422 -18.33 -19.56 -3.17
C ARG A 422 -19.83 -19.81 -3.33
N LYS A 423 -20.56 -19.38 -2.30
CA LYS A 423 -22.01 -19.34 -2.28
C LYS A 423 -22.50 -17.96 -2.73
N PHE A 424 -23.46 -17.92 -3.63
CA PHE A 424 -24.03 -16.71 -4.22
C PHE A 424 -25.50 -16.59 -3.88
N ASN A 425 -25.83 -15.50 -3.16
CA ASN A 425 -27.20 -15.19 -2.80
C ASN A 425 -27.86 -14.35 -3.92
N GLN A 426 -29.04 -14.79 -4.42
CA GLN A 426 -29.73 -14.10 -5.49
C GLN A 426 -30.30 -12.72 -5.13
N LYS A 427 -30.34 -12.35 -3.83
CA LYS A 427 -30.70 -10.98 -3.39
C LYS A 427 -29.61 -9.98 -3.75
N ASP A 428 -28.36 -10.35 -3.52
CA ASP A 428 -27.19 -9.50 -3.73
C ASP A 428 -26.60 -9.67 -5.13
N THR A 429 -26.49 -10.92 -5.62
CA THR A 429 -25.87 -11.23 -6.90
C THR A 429 -26.90 -11.26 -8.04
N LYS A 430 -26.64 -10.50 -9.10
CA LYS A 430 -27.45 -10.46 -10.30
C LYS A 430 -26.81 -11.18 -11.47
N GLN A 431 -25.49 -11.25 -11.49
CA GLN A 431 -24.75 -11.87 -12.56
C GLN A 431 -23.45 -12.48 -12.04
N ILE A 432 -23.09 -13.66 -12.53
CA ILE A 432 -21.81 -14.32 -12.29
C ILE A 432 -21.13 -14.55 -13.63
N PHE A 433 -19.89 -14.10 -13.75
CA PHE A 433 -19.00 -14.43 -14.83
C PHE A 433 -18.11 -15.59 -14.37
N ILE A 434 -18.12 -16.68 -15.12
CA ILE A 434 -17.22 -17.83 -14.89
C ILE A 434 -16.29 -17.88 -16.08
N LEU A 435 -15.00 -17.60 -15.83
CA LEU A 435 -13.95 -17.45 -16.83
C LEU A 435 -12.94 -18.58 -16.67
N GLY A 436 -12.77 -19.41 -17.70
CA GLY A 436 -11.78 -20.48 -17.73
C GLY A 436 -10.35 -19.93 -17.92
N LEU A 437 -10.19 -18.98 -18.82
CA LEU A 437 -8.96 -18.38 -19.38
C LEU A 437 -8.37 -19.21 -20.51
N ASP A 438 -7.29 -19.94 -20.31
CA ASP A 438 -6.74 -20.91 -21.26
C ASP A 438 -7.02 -22.34 -20.71
N GLY A 439 -6.73 -23.39 -21.44
CA GLY A 439 -6.98 -24.78 -20.98
C GLY A 439 -8.13 -25.45 -21.71
N ASN A 440 -8.49 -26.66 -21.28
CA ASN A 440 -9.67 -27.39 -21.78
C ASN A 440 -10.67 -27.53 -20.64
N ASP A 441 -11.49 -26.52 -20.45
CA ASP A 441 -12.34 -26.40 -19.29
C ASP A 441 -13.67 -27.13 -19.40
N HIS A 442 -14.20 -27.55 -18.26
CA HIS A 442 -15.50 -28.18 -18.19
C HIS A 442 -16.45 -27.38 -17.29
N PHE A 443 -17.53 -26.87 -17.87
CA PHE A 443 -18.58 -26.14 -17.17
C PHE A 443 -19.81 -27.04 -17.00
N GLU A 444 -20.17 -27.35 -15.76
CA GLU A 444 -21.33 -28.16 -15.42
C GLU A 444 -22.35 -27.36 -14.61
N ILE A 445 -23.58 -27.26 -15.10
CA ILE A 445 -24.72 -26.74 -14.35
C ILE A 445 -25.66 -27.91 -14.08
N ASP A 446 -25.91 -28.18 -12.78
CA ASP A 446 -26.79 -29.25 -12.34
C ASP A 446 -28.25 -28.99 -12.70
N ASP A 447 -29.00 -30.06 -12.92
CA ASP A 447 -30.43 -30.01 -13.30
C ASP A 447 -31.32 -29.42 -12.19
N THR A 448 -30.90 -29.49 -10.94
CA THR A 448 -31.61 -28.90 -9.79
C THR A 448 -31.44 -27.38 -9.67
N VAL A 449 -30.52 -26.77 -10.42
CA VAL A 449 -30.24 -25.34 -10.33
C VAL A 449 -31.39 -24.52 -10.87
N THR A 450 -32.00 -23.72 -10.01
CA THR A 450 -33.00 -22.73 -10.38
C THR A 450 -32.67 -21.42 -9.68
N SER A 451 -32.43 -20.34 -10.44
CA SER A 451 -32.05 -19.03 -9.88
C SER A 451 -32.37 -17.88 -10.82
N SER A 452 -32.63 -16.71 -10.25
CA SER A 452 -32.76 -15.45 -11.00
C SER A 452 -31.38 -14.83 -11.40
N ILE A 453 -30.29 -15.38 -10.89
CA ILE A 453 -28.92 -14.97 -11.26
C ILE A 453 -28.69 -15.33 -12.73
N LYS A 454 -27.97 -14.44 -13.44
CA LYS A 454 -27.55 -14.72 -14.83
C LYS A 454 -26.10 -15.24 -14.81
N LEU A 455 -25.85 -16.30 -15.56
CA LEU A 455 -24.49 -16.81 -15.76
C LEU A 455 -23.94 -16.36 -17.11
N VAL A 456 -22.69 -15.96 -17.13
CA VAL A 456 -21.90 -15.77 -18.34
C VAL A 456 -20.70 -16.70 -18.24
N LEU A 457 -20.58 -17.62 -19.16
CA LEU A 457 -19.53 -18.62 -19.23
C LEU A 457 -18.59 -18.25 -20.35
N GLN A 458 -17.30 -18.23 -20.08
CA GLN A 458 -16.26 -17.98 -21.06
C GLN A 458 -15.13 -19.00 -20.84
N GLY A 459 -14.99 -19.97 -21.71
CA GLY A 459 -13.92 -20.97 -21.66
C GLY A 459 -12.58 -20.32 -21.95
N GLY A 460 -12.51 -19.58 -23.04
CA GLY A 460 -11.29 -18.91 -23.48
C GLY A 460 -10.58 -19.71 -24.58
N LYS A 461 -9.25 -19.91 -24.46
CA LYS A 461 -8.52 -20.72 -25.44
C LYS A 461 -8.48 -22.18 -25.02
N GLY A 462 -8.97 -23.05 -25.89
CA GLY A 462 -8.94 -24.50 -25.65
C GLY A 462 -10.14 -25.21 -26.24
N ASN A 463 -10.35 -26.46 -25.82
CA ASN A 463 -11.51 -27.28 -26.19
C ASN A 463 -12.43 -27.41 -24.99
N ASP A 464 -13.32 -26.45 -24.83
CA ASP A 464 -14.19 -26.37 -23.66
C ASP A 464 -15.46 -27.18 -23.80
N ILE A 465 -15.94 -27.69 -22.68
CA ILE A 465 -17.15 -28.53 -22.62
C ILE A 465 -18.18 -27.84 -21.72
N TYR A 466 -19.37 -27.62 -22.27
CA TYR A 466 -20.49 -26.99 -21.56
C TYR A 466 -21.66 -27.99 -21.37
N SER A 467 -21.84 -28.49 -20.16
CA SER A 467 -22.91 -29.38 -19.73
C SER A 467 -23.98 -28.61 -18.96
N LEU A 468 -24.88 -27.96 -19.68
CA LEU A 468 -25.85 -27.02 -19.14
C LEU A 468 -27.22 -27.71 -18.95
N LYS A 469 -27.57 -27.94 -17.68
CA LYS A 469 -28.90 -28.46 -17.31
C LYS A 469 -29.67 -27.42 -16.51
N GLY A 470 -30.50 -27.55 -15.69
CA GLY A 470 -31.07 -26.56 -14.79
C GLY A 470 -31.87 -25.40 -15.46
N ASN A 471 -32.61 -24.67 -14.65
CA ASN A 471 -33.40 -23.51 -15.07
C ASN A 471 -32.74 -22.20 -14.59
N ILE A 472 -31.65 -21.82 -15.24
CA ILE A 472 -30.90 -20.59 -14.97
C ILE A 472 -30.49 -19.93 -16.29
N LYS A 473 -30.68 -18.62 -16.39
CA LYS A 473 -30.34 -17.89 -17.61
C LYS A 473 -28.83 -17.89 -17.82
N THR A 474 -28.37 -18.62 -18.83
CA THR A 474 -26.94 -18.76 -19.14
C THR A 474 -26.64 -18.22 -20.54
N ARG A 475 -25.50 -17.54 -20.70
CA ARG A 475 -24.93 -17.10 -21.97
C ARG A 475 -23.49 -17.58 -22.06
N ILE A 476 -23.13 -18.17 -23.17
CA ILE A 476 -21.74 -18.52 -23.48
C ILE A 476 -21.16 -17.39 -24.33
N GLU A 477 -20.05 -16.85 -23.91
CA GLU A 477 -19.24 -15.84 -24.60
C GLU A 477 -17.84 -16.40 -24.77
N ASP A 478 -17.65 -17.20 -25.83
CA ASP A 478 -16.37 -17.85 -26.05
C ASP A 478 -15.61 -17.22 -27.21
N VAL A 479 -14.27 -17.25 -27.12
CA VAL A 479 -13.39 -16.63 -28.12
C VAL A 479 -13.18 -17.55 -29.32
N ASP A 480 -13.25 -18.87 -29.13
CA ASP A 480 -13.04 -19.88 -30.18
C ASP A 480 -14.19 -20.90 -30.22
N THR A 481 -15.29 -20.49 -30.86
CA THR A 481 -16.51 -21.31 -30.96
C THR A 481 -16.38 -22.52 -31.90
N ALA A 482 -15.30 -22.65 -32.65
CA ALA A 482 -15.18 -23.70 -33.69
C ALA A 482 -14.89 -25.11 -33.12
N THR A 483 -14.35 -25.18 -31.89
CA THR A 483 -13.93 -26.44 -31.26
C THR A 483 -14.74 -26.79 -30.01
N ASN A 484 -15.52 -25.86 -29.46
CA ASN A 484 -16.22 -26.03 -28.20
C ASN A 484 -17.49 -26.89 -28.33
N LYS A 485 -17.63 -27.88 -27.44
CA LYS A 485 -18.77 -28.82 -27.44
C LYS A 485 -19.83 -28.37 -26.42
N THR A 486 -20.99 -27.92 -26.92
CA THR A 486 -22.12 -27.60 -26.07
C THR A 486 -23.08 -28.78 -25.97
N ALA A 487 -23.22 -29.40 -24.83
CA ALA A 487 -24.24 -30.36 -24.52
C ALA A 487 -25.45 -29.63 -23.89
N LEU A 488 -26.29 -29.02 -24.72
CA LEU A 488 -27.58 -28.49 -24.28
C LEU A 488 -28.55 -29.67 -24.10
N ALA A 489 -28.88 -29.99 -22.85
CA ALA A 489 -30.08 -30.77 -22.60
C ALA A 489 -31.27 -29.87 -22.89
N ILE A 490 -31.84 -29.94 -24.11
CA ILE A 490 -33.11 -29.32 -24.45
C ILE A 490 -34.17 -30.03 -23.62
N THR A 491 -34.50 -29.54 -22.45
CA THR A 491 -35.75 -29.84 -21.79
C THR A 491 -36.79 -29.02 -22.53
N GLY A 492 -37.45 -29.66 -23.52
CA GLY A 492 -38.65 -29.10 -24.11
C GLY A 492 -39.72 -28.92 -23.02
N HIS A 493 -40.16 -27.70 -22.85
CA HIS A 493 -41.55 -27.20 -22.85
C HIS A 493 -41.58 -25.75 -22.46
#